data_8fd129610cca6698b994542d327d048f
#
_entry.id   8fd129610cca6698b994542d327d048f
#
_cell.length_a   1.000
_cell.length_b   1.000
_cell.length_c   1.000
_cell.angle_alpha   90.00
_cell.angle_beta   90.00
_cell.angle_gamma   90.00
#
_symmetry.space_group_name_H-M   'P 1'
#
loop_
_entity.id
_entity.type
_entity.pdbx_description
1 polymer ?
#
loop_
_entity_poly.entity_id
_entity_poly.type
_entity_poly.pdbx_seq_one_letter_code
_entity_poly.pdbx_strand_id
1 'polypeptide(L)'
;MKNIISSPVEVPLLLPKHNTNPATRPQTSQTTRILLLLLIAISSSLIWLRPTKPYPSTSNSSAFKHPHERNPSYLVSGKNGVVASEEARCSTIGIDVLKDSGTATDAAIATALCVGVVNSFSSGIGGGGFMVIKPPTGCSTKPCSSRTPISINFRETVPDGDYYQAEFYKDPSKSRTGGLSIGIPGELAGFQAAYQRFGGGVSWQRIFQPSIDLAKNFSVGPALAVVLSDPRIHPWMKTKTEWQSVFQPNHRIAQLGDWIQRPNYARTLQIIADHGIHPFYHGSIAQQLVDTINRHGGRVSLADFQTYQPIIEQAINTTYHNYNIWTTGPPSSGAILLHAMNILERYSLHDHPRTPLAEHRFVESLKYAFSARTELGDPKFMNSSELARMDLIESKPYGLKTSLKIDDDRTYDYSHYKPKYSIVEDHGTTHLSVVDRFGSAVSLTSTVNLYFGSNVMDPINGVILNDENDDFSIKGRSNAFDLYSSPLNYPITGKRPVSSMAPIIVDYLHPQPSNGSLVEPEFFCALGASGGSRIFSAIIGTLLKLLWGYDLSHAIEDPRLHHQLLPNEVYVETSYRSDFLDSLKSKGHNITMIDIFYGKAAIHGIHKRLSEDTLFGSSDSRKHGVPDAY
;
A
#
# COMPACT_ATOMS: atom_id res chain seq x y z
N MET A 1 -45.83 38.72 31.07
CA MET A 1 -46.37 40.05 30.56
C MET A 1 -45.84 40.25 29.15
N LYS A 2 -46.78 40.29 28.22
CA LYS A 2 -46.84 40.91 26.88
C LYS A 2 -45.60 40.92 25.96
N ASN A 3 -45.69 40.10 24.96
CA ASN A 3 -45.71 40.34 23.48
C ASN A 3 -45.13 41.68 22.99
N ILE A 4 -44.20 41.63 22.01
CA ILE A 4 -44.32 42.34 20.74
C ILE A 4 -43.58 41.55 19.63
N ILE A 5 -44.35 41.19 18.60
CA ILE A 5 -44.00 40.65 17.30
C ILE A 5 -43.60 41.83 16.40
N SER A 6 -42.56 41.76 15.60
CA SER A 6 -42.39 42.55 14.40
C SER A 6 -41.85 41.73 13.24
N SER A 7 -42.63 41.68 12.20
CA SER A 7 -42.47 41.04 10.91
C SER A 7 -41.38 41.66 10.01
N PRO A 8 -40.90 40.93 8.97
CA PRO A 8 -39.79 41.35 8.12
C PRO A 8 -40.26 42.35 7.03
N VAL A 9 -39.39 43.30 6.75
CA VAL A 9 -39.52 44.28 5.66
C VAL A 9 -38.99 43.67 4.37
N GLU A 10 -39.86 43.55 3.37
CA GLU A 10 -39.49 43.28 1.97
C GLU A 10 -38.88 44.52 1.33
N VAL A 11 -37.76 44.36 0.63
CA VAL A 11 -37.15 45.39 -0.23
C VAL A 11 -37.32 44.95 -1.68
N PRO A 12 -37.93 45.73 -2.56
CA PRO A 12 -38.12 45.36 -3.95
C PRO A 12 -36.86 45.61 -4.78
N LEU A 13 -36.43 44.58 -5.53
CA LEU A 13 -35.40 44.65 -6.55
C LEU A 13 -35.95 45.34 -7.81
N LEU A 14 -35.47 46.55 -8.09
CA LEU A 14 -35.65 47.23 -9.37
C LEU A 14 -34.65 46.73 -10.40
N LEU A 15 -35.14 46.05 -11.45
CA LEU A 15 -34.38 45.71 -12.65
C LEU A 15 -34.53 46.84 -13.69
N PRO A 16 -33.47 47.30 -14.35
CA PRO A 16 -33.58 48.24 -15.45
C PRO A 16 -34.00 47.53 -16.76
N LYS A 17 -35.02 48.04 -17.41
CA LYS A 17 -35.45 47.68 -18.75
C LYS A 17 -34.45 48.21 -19.76
N HIS A 18 -33.76 47.30 -20.48
CA HIS A 18 -33.07 47.64 -21.71
C HIS A 18 -33.89 47.20 -22.94
N ASN A 19 -34.27 48.20 -23.73
CA ASN A 19 -34.77 48.05 -25.10
C ASN A 19 -33.66 47.49 -25.99
N THR A 20 -33.89 46.39 -26.69
CA THR A 20 -33.05 45.96 -27.79
C THR A 20 -33.91 45.64 -29.03
N ASN A 21 -33.66 46.40 -30.06
CA ASN A 21 -34.10 46.10 -31.42
C ASN A 21 -33.51 44.77 -31.92
N PRO A 22 -34.25 44.01 -32.77
CA PRO A 22 -33.77 42.71 -33.26
C PRO A 22 -32.79 42.92 -34.40
N ALA A 23 -31.49 42.62 -34.16
CA ALA A 23 -30.50 42.43 -35.22
C ALA A 23 -30.62 41.03 -35.79
N THR A 24 -30.80 40.95 -37.09
CA THR A 24 -30.89 39.75 -37.92
C THR A 24 -29.65 38.82 -37.75
N ARG A 25 -29.87 37.60 -37.27
CA ARG A 25 -28.85 36.56 -37.27
C ARG A 25 -28.70 35.96 -38.68
N PRO A 26 -27.47 35.77 -39.18
CA PRO A 26 -27.29 35.02 -40.43
C PRO A 26 -27.60 33.55 -40.18
N GLN A 27 -28.50 32.97 -40.97
CA GLN A 27 -28.79 31.55 -40.99
C GLN A 27 -27.57 30.81 -41.58
N THR A 28 -26.80 30.12 -40.77
CA THR A 28 -25.84 29.12 -41.25
C THR A 28 -26.60 27.88 -41.74
N SER A 29 -26.36 27.47 -42.99
CA SER A 29 -27.04 26.36 -43.64
C SER A 29 -26.82 25.04 -42.84
N GLN A 30 -27.80 24.15 -42.90
CA GLN A 30 -27.72 22.81 -42.27
C GLN A 30 -26.49 22.03 -42.74
N THR A 31 -26.02 22.24 -43.95
CA THR A 31 -24.78 21.65 -44.49
C THR A 31 -23.52 22.05 -43.76
N THR A 32 -23.41 23.32 -43.32
CA THR A 32 -22.24 23.80 -42.57
C THR A 32 -22.20 23.21 -41.16
N ARG A 33 -23.35 22.97 -40.51
CA ARG A 33 -23.43 22.32 -39.20
C ARG A 33 -23.05 20.82 -39.26
N ILE A 34 -23.45 20.13 -40.31
CA ILE A 34 -23.09 18.72 -40.52
C ILE A 34 -21.60 18.56 -40.83
N LEU A 35 -21.01 19.46 -41.62
CA LEU A 35 -19.55 19.44 -41.85
C LEU A 35 -18.72 19.75 -40.58
N LEU A 36 -19.19 20.66 -39.74
CA LEU A 36 -18.51 21.00 -38.45
C LEU A 36 -18.61 19.83 -37.47
N LEU A 37 -19.73 19.13 -37.37
CA LEU A 37 -19.90 17.95 -36.53
C LEU A 37 -19.11 16.74 -37.05
N LEU A 38 -18.98 16.58 -38.37
CA LEU A 38 -18.12 15.54 -38.97
C LEU A 38 -16.61 15.85 -38.74
N LEU A 39 -16.18 17.10 -38.83
CA LEU A 39 -14.79 17.48 -38.51
C LEU A 39 -14.45 17.32 -37.02
N ILE A 40 -15.39 17.57 -36.12
CA ILE A 40 -15.19 17.33 -34.67
C ILE A 40 -15.19 15.81 -34.38
N ALA A 41 -16.02 15.02 -35.05
CA ALA A 41 -16.01 13.56 -34.91
C ALA A 41 -14.75 12.90 -35.49
N ILE A 42 -14.21 13.42 -36.59
CA ILE A 42 -12.94 12.94 -37.17
C ILE A 42 -11.74 13.36 -36.36
N SER A 43 -11.74 14.57 -35.76
CA SER A 43 -10.64 15.01 -34.87
C SER A 43 -10.64 14.26 -33.53
N SER A 44 -11.80 13.89 -32.98
CA SER A 44 -11.88 13.06 -31.78
C SER A 44 -11.49 11.60 -32.04
N SER A 45 -11.77 11.04 -33.22
CA SER A 45 -11.34 9.68 -33.58
C SER A 45 -9.84 9.59 -33.92
N LEU A 46 -9.21 10.65 -34.37
CA LEU A 46 -7.77 10.70 -34.63
C LEU A 46 -6.92 10.88 -33.35
N ILE A 47 -7.52 11.34 -32.26
CA ILE A 47 -6.83 11.42 -30.94
C ILE A 47 -6.72 10.01 -30.32
N TRP A 48 -7.59 9.05 -30.68
CA TRP A 48 -7.56 7.66 -30.19
C TRP A 48 -6.67 6.72 -31.02
N LEU A 49 -6.14 7.17 -32.17
CA LEU A 49 -5.32 6.38 -33.10
C LEU A 49 -3.86 6.82 -33.16
N ARG A 50 -3.31 7.44 -32.10
CA ARG A 50 -1.86 7.52 -32.00
C ARG A 50 -1.33 6.15 -31.58
N PRO A 51 -0.59 5.42 -32.44
CA PRO A 51 0.10 4.22 -31.99
C PRO A 51 1.11 4.65 -30.93
N THR A 52 0.94 4.16 -29.70
CA THR A 52 2.01 4.19 -28.73
C THR A 52 3.19 3.46 -29.36
N LYS A 53 4.29 4.16 -29.61
CA LYS A 53 5.52 3.50 -30.05
C LYS A 53 5.81 2.41 -29.01
N PRO A 54 6.01 1.15 -29.43
CA PRO A 54 6.39 0.10 -28.51
C PRO A 54 7.72 0.50 -27.89
N TYR A 55 7.85 0.33 -26.58
CA TYR A 55 9.15 0.42 -25.90
C TYR A 55 10.13 -0.50 -26.63
N PRO A 56 11.42 -0.10 -26.79
CA PRO A 56 12.41 -1.01 -27.32
C PRO A 56 12.48 -2.21 -26.37
N SER A 57 11.95 -3.35 -26.82
CA SER A 57 12.13 -4.62 -26.16
C SER A 57 13.62 -4.92 -26.19
N THR A 58 14.26 -4.97 -25.02
CA THR A 58 15.50 -5.73 -24.91
C THR A 58 15.20 -7.13 -25.42
N SER A 59 15.92 -7.51 -26.45
CA SER A 59 15.85 -8.75 -27.18
C SER A 59 15.60 -9.97 -26.30
N ASN A 60 14.64 -10.79 -26.74
CA ASN A 60 14.16 -12.10 -26.25
C ASN A 60 12.90 -12.06 -25.36
N SER A 61 11.90 -11.26 -25.69
CA SER A 61 10.54 -11.58 -25.28
C SER A 61 9.99 -12.65 -26.24
N SER A 62 10.16 -13.93 -25.92
CA SER A 62 9.22 -14.92 -26.39
C SER A 62 7.84 -14.48 -25.89
N ALA A 63 6.98 -14.04 -26.80
CA ALA A 63 5.60 -13.71 -26.44
C ALA A 63 5.02 -14.91 -25.69
N PHE A 64 4.48 -14.67 -24.48
CA PHE A 64 3.84 -15.71 -23.70
C PHE A 64 2.72 -16.34 -24.55
N LYS A 65 2.83 -17.62 -24.86
CA LYS A 65 1.85 -18.34 -25.67
C LYS A 65 0.54 -18.58 -24.93
N HIS A 66 0.61 -18.54 -23.58
CA HIS A 66 -0.54 -18.73 -22.69
C HIS A 66 -0.53 -17.67 -21.58
N PRO A 67 -1.72 -17.26 -21.05
CA PRO A 67 -1.81 -16.30 -19.94
C PRO A 67 -1.11 -16.75 -18.65
N HIS A 68 -0.75 -18.02 -18.55
CA HIS A 68 -0.03 -18.63 -17.42
C HIS A 68 1.46 -18.87 -17.68
N GLU A 69 1.96 -18.57 -18.87
CA GLU A 69 3.39 -18.64 -19.15
C GLU A 69 4.09 -17.44 -18.50
N ARG A 70 4.99 -17.74 -17.59
CA ARG A 70 5.76 -16.72 -16.85
C ARG A 70 7.08 -16.42 -17.54
N ASN A 71 7.61 -15.23 -17.27
CA ASN A 71 9.00 -14.93 -17.54
C ASN A 71 9.88 -15.56 -16.45
N PRO A 72 10.77 -16.53 -16.75
CA PRO A 72 11.64 -17.16 -15.76
C PRO A 72 12.53 -16.18 -14.98
N SER A 73 12.79 -14.99 -15.51
CA SER A 73 13.59 -13.96 -14.84
C SER A 73 12.92 -13.37 -13.59
N TYR A 74 11.63 -13.61 -13.38
CA TYR A 74 10.89 -13.15 -12.19
C TYR A 74 10.88 -14.18 -11.05
N LEU A 75 11.51 -15.33 -11.22
CA LEU A 75 11.70 -16.32 -10.16
C LEU A 75 13.18 -16.57 -9.95
N VAL A 76 13.68 -16.21 -8.77
CA VAL A 76 15.03 -16.54 -8.33
C VAL A 76 14.98 -17.61 -7.25
N SER A 77 16.09 -18.32 -7.04
CA SER A 77 16.22 -19.29 -5.95
C SER A 77 17.57 -19.17 -5.25
N GLY A 78 17.57 -19.36 -3.94
CA GLY A 78 18.78 -19.34 -3.12
C GLY A 78 18.61 -20.19 -1.87
N LYS A 79 19.75 -20.64 -1.29
CA LYS A 79 19.77 -21.38 -0.03
C LYS A 79 20.14 -20.53 1.17
N ASN A 80 20.89 -19.45 0.93
CA ASN A 80 21.45 -18.63 2.00
C ASN A 80 20.66 -17.34 2.25
N GLY A 81 19.86 -16.91 1.28
CA GLY A 81 19.03 -15.75 1.43
C GLY A 81 18.34 -15.32 0.15
N VAL A 82 17.19 -14.66 0.32
CA VAL A 82 16.37 -14.12 -0.76
C VAL A 82 15.82 -12.77 -0.35
N VAL A 83 15.83 -11.83 -1.29
CA VAL A 83 15.21 -10.50 -1.17
C VAL A 83 14.29 -10.26 -2.37
N ALA A 84 13.04 -9.94 -2.11
CA ALA A 84 12.06 -9.58 -3.13
C ALA A 84 11.56 -8.15 -2.88
N SER A 85 11.78 -7.25 -3.85
CA SER A 85 11.37 -5.85 -3.76
C SER A 85 10.94 -5.30 -5.13
N GLU A 86 10.48 -4.06 -5.17
CA GLU A 86 10.04 -3.40 -6.40
C GLU A 86 11.17 -2.83 -7.27
N GLU A 87 12.45 -3.02 -6.87
CA GLU A 87 13.59 -2.44 -7.60
C GLU A 87 14.81 -3.37 -7.50
N ALA A 88 15.35 -3.75 -8.65
CA ALA A 88 16.47 -4.70 -8.76
C ALA A 88 17.68 -4.32 -7.90
N ARG A 89 18.11 -3.04 -8.00
CA ARG A 89 19.27 -2.53 -7.22
C ARG A 89 19.06 -2.69 -5.72
N CYS A 90 17.82 -2.50 -5.25
CA CYS A 90 17.49 -2.59 -3.84
C CYS A 90 17.45 -4.04 -3.36
N SER A 91 16.97 -4.97 -4.18
CA SER A 91 17.06 -6.41 -3.90
C SER A 91 18.53 -6.86 -3.79
N THR A 92 19.38 -6.41 -4.72
CA THR A 92 20.83 -6.72 -4.70
C THR A 92 21.51 -6.13 -3.46
N ILE A 93 21.20 -4.89 -3.06
CA ILE A 93 21.73 -4.28 -1.83
C ILE A 93 21.35 -5.11 -0.59
N GLY A 94 20.11 -5.60 -0.53
CA GLY A 94 19.68 -6.50 0.54
C GLY A 94 20.48 -7.82 0.56
N ILE A 95 20.70 -8.42 -0.61
CA ILE A 95 21.52 -9.63 -0.75
C ILE A 95 22.98 -9.37 -0.34
N ASP A 96 23.55 -8.22 -0.68
CA ASP A 96 24.92 -7.88 -0.29
C ASP A 96 25.03 -7.71 1.24
N VAL A 97 24.01 -7.16 1.89
CA VAL A 97 23.93 -7.11 3.37
C VAL A 97 23.88 -8.52 3.96
N LEU A 98 23.10 -9.44 3.39
CA LEU A 98 23.05 -10.84 3.86
C LEU A 98 24.40 -11.56 3.65
N LYS A 99 25.08 -11.33 2.52
CA LYS A 99 26.43 -11.87 2.26
C LYS A 99 27.47 -11.35 3.25
N ASP A 100 27.35 -10.10 3.69
CA ASP A 100 28.19 -9.49 4.73
C ASP A 100 27.85 -9.98 6.15
N SER A 101 27.03 -11.04 6.28
CA SER A 101 26.55 -11.61 7.54
C SER A 101 25.48 -10.78 8.27
N GLY A 102 24.82 -9.85 7.58
CA GLY A 102 23.63 -9.19 8.08
C GLY A 102 22.47 -10.16 8.28
N THR A 103 21.55 -9.80 9.16
CA THR A 103 20.30 -10.52 9.40
C THR A 103 19.24 -10.15 8.33
N ALA A 104 18.14 -10.91 8.26
CA ALA A 104 17.01 -10.53 7.43
C ALA A 104 16.51 -9.11 7.74
N THR A 105 16.57 -8.69 8.99
CA THR A 105 16.18 -7.34 9.43
C THR A 105 17.15 -6.27 8.90
N ASP A 106 18.46 -6.50 8.97
CA ASP A 106 19.46 -5.57 8.43
C ASP A 106 19.26 -5.39 6.91
N ALA A 107 19.06 -6.50 6.20
CA ALA A 107 18.82 -6.50 4.77
C ALA A 107 17.50 -5.82 4.39
N ALA A 108 16.43 -6.03 5.17
CA ALA A 108 15.14 -5.39 4.93
C ALA A 108 15.22 -3.86 5.09
N ILE A 109 15.93 -3.37 6.11
CA ILE A 109 16.15 -1.92 6.32
C ILE A 109 16.97 -1.34 5.16
N ALA A 110 18.06 -1.99 4.75
CA ALA A 110 18.90 -1.52 3.64
C ALA A 110 18.12 -1.47 2.31
N THR A 111 17.29 -2.49 2.05
CA THR A 111 16.42 -2.55 0.88
C THR A 111 15.38 -1.43 0.90
N ALA A 112 14.72 -1.18 2.06
CA ALA A 112 13.72 -0.13 2.21
C ALA A 112 14.32 1.27 2.01
N LEU A 113 15.48 1.54 2.62
CA LEU A 113 16.22 2.81 2.42
C LEU A 113 16.57 3.03 0.95
N CYS A 114 16.99 1.98 0.24
CA CYS A 114 17.26 2.05 -1.20
C CYS A 114 16.00 2.42 -1.99
N VAL A 115 14.87 1.75 -1.73
CA VAL A 115 13.57 2.06 -2.39
C VAL A 115 13.19 3.52 -2.13
N GLY A 116 13.34 4.03 -0.91
CA GLY A 116 13.09 5.42 -0.55
C GLY A 116 14.00 6.44 -1.28
N VAL A 117 15.16 5.99 -1.80
CA VAL A 117 16.01 6.82 -2.68
C VAL A 117 15.50 6.77 -4.11
N VAL A 118 15.39 5.57 -4.70
CA VAL A 118 15.21 5.39 -6.15
C VAL A 118 13.75 5.45 -6.58
N ASN A 119 12.82 5.05 -5.71
CA ASN A 119 11.36 5.08 -5.89
C ASN A 119 10.68 5.97 -4.85
N SER A 120 11.26 7.13 -4.60
CA SER A 120 10.82 8.11 -3.60
C SER A 120 9.38 8.62 -3.77
N PHE A 121 8.72 8.20 -4.83
CA PHE A 121 7.28 8.43 -5.03
C PHE A 121 6.41 7.50 -4.17
N SER A 122 6.94 6.38 -3.69
CA SER A 122 6.16 5.35 -2.97
C SER A 122 6.47 5.28 -1.49
N SER A 123 7.72 5.51 -1.06
CA SER A 123 8.15 5.40 0.35
C SER A 123 9.38 6.23 0.64
N GLY A 124 9.84 6.24 1.89
CA GLY A 124 11.06 6.87 2.38
C GLY A 124 10.93 7.39 3.80
N ILE A 125 12.03 7.92 4.35
CA ILE A 125 12.13 8.31 5.77
C ILE A 125 11.15 9.42 6.20
N GLY A 126 10.47 10.07 5.27
CA GLY A 126 9.37 11.01 5.56
C GLY A 126 8.00 10.35 5.65
N GLY A 127 7.93 9.03 5.62
CA GLY A 127 6.73 8.20 5.68
C GLY A 127 6.71 7.23 6.86
N GLY A 128 5.96 6.14 6.72
CA GLY A 128 5.83 5.11 7.73
C GLY A 128 5.27 3.80 7.19
N GLY A 129 4.80 2.92 8.09
CA GLY A 129 4.29 1.62 7.64
C GLY A 129 4.20 0.56 8.73
N PHE A 130 4.29 -0.70 8.29
CA PHE A 130 4.18 -1.89 9.14
C PHE A 130 5.17 -2.97 8.71
N MET A 131 5.68 -3.74 9.70
CA MET A 131 6.46 -4.95 9.40
C MET A 131 6.12 -6.09 10.35
N VAL A 132 6.24 -7.31 9.83
CA VAL A 132 6.24 -8.54 10.62
C VAL A 132 7.64 -9.13 10.54
N ILE A 133 8.21 -9.50 11.69
CA ILE A 133 9.52 -10.11 11.80
C ILE A 133 9.36 -11.48 12.47
N LYS A 134 9.76 -12.55 11.76
CA LYS A 134 9.91 -13.88 12.32
C LYS A 134 11.36 -14.06 12.76
N PRO A 135 11.62 -14.34 14.05
CA PRO A 135 12.96 -14.66 14.53
C PRO A 135 13.53 -15.94 13.88
N PRO A 136 14.84 -16.14 13.90
CA PRO A 136 15.48 -17.32 13.32
C PRO A 136 15.03 -18.60 14.00
N THR A 137 15.01 -19.71 13.25
CA THR A 137 14.77 -21.05 13.77
C THR A 137 16.04 -21.60 14.45
N GLY A 138 15.88 -22.33 15.57
CA GLY A 138 17.02 -23.00 16.23
C GLY A 138 17.93 -22.10 17.09
N CYS A 139 17.50 -20.92 17.45
CA CYS A 139 18.27 -20.04 18.34
C CYS A 139 18.47 -20.66 19.73
N SER A 140 19.70 -21.11 20.02
CA SER A 140 20.10 -21.70 21.31
C SER A 140 20.72 -20.71 22.29
N THR A 141 20.96 -19.45 21.86
CA THR A 141 21.63 -18.43 22.68
C THR A 141 20.67 -17.27 22.99
N LYS A 142 20.65 -16.81 24.25
CA LYS A 142 19.85 -15.65 24.66
C LYS A 142 20.33 -14.36 23.97
N PRO A 143 19.40 -13.47 23.47
CA PRO A 143 18.03 -13.32 23.97
C PRO A 143 16.90 -13.77 23.01
N CYS A 144 16.95 -14.98 22.47
CA CYS A 144 15.79 -15.56 21.77
C CYS A 144 14.70 -15.97 22.78
N SER A 145 14.05 -15.02 23.40
CA SER A 145 13.05 -15.29 24.43
C SER A 145 11.65 -15.61 23.89
N SER A 146 11.41 -15.43 22.59
CA SER A 146 10.14 -15.78 21.95
C SER A 146 10.37 -16.17 20.49
N ARG A 147 9.81 -17.30 20.07
CA ARG A 147 9.76 -17.74 18.66
C ARG A 147 8.56 -17.13 17.91
N THR A 148 7.72 -16.41 18.63
CA THR A 148 6.53 -15.78 18.08
C THR A 148 6.94 -14.57 17.23
N PRO A 149 6.45 -14.47 16.00
CA PRO A 149 6.66 -13.29 15.17
C PRO A 149 6.20 -12.00 15.86
N ILE A 150 6.95 -10.93 15.61
CA ILE A 150 6.72 -9.60 16.17
C ILE A 150 6.19 -8.68 15.08
N SER A 151 5.20 -7.89 15.42
CA SER A 151 4.68 -6.77 14.64
C SER A 151 5.34 -5.47 15.09
N ILE A 152 5.80 -4.66 14.15
CA ILE A 152 6.22 -3.28 14.40
C ILE A 152 5.36 -2.35 13.57
N ASN A 153 4.54 -1.55 14.25
CA ASN A 153 3.70 -0.52 13.68
C ASN A 153 4.44 0.83 13.79
N PHE A 154 4.92 1.32 12.67
CA PHE A 154 5.57 2.62 12.54
C PHE A 154 4.79 3.56 11.61
N ARG A 155 3.45 3.37 11.59
CA ARG A 155 2.49 4.26 10.93
C ARG A 155 2.61 5.68 11.47
N GLU A 156 2.39 6.66 10.67
CA GLU A 156 2.39 8.08 11.00
C GLU A 156 1.31 8.43 12.01
N THR A 157 1.54 9.50 12.77
CA THR A 157 0.56 10.02 13.73
C THR A 157 0.15 11.44 13.37
N VAL A 158 -1.15 11.78 13.56
CA VAL A 158 -1.61 13.16 13.36
C VAL A 158 -1.16 14.05 14.53
N PRO A 159 -0.59 15.24 14.29
CA PRO A 159 -0.06 16.10 15.35
C PRO A 159 -1.14 16.83 16.17
N ASP A 160 -2.13 17.45 15.54
CA ASP A 160 -3.22 18.22 16.20
C ASP A 160 -4.57 17.82 15.60
N GLY A 161 -5.15 16.72 16.11
CA GLY A 161 -6.33 16.08 15.53
C GLY A 161 -7.55 17.01 15.40
N ASP A 162 -7.84 17.83 16.41
CA ASP A 162 -9.01 18.71 16.39
C ASP A 162 -8.87 19.82 15.34
N TYR A 163 -7.69 20.43 15.23
CA TYR A 163 -7.41 21.45 14.22
C TYR A 163 -7.47 20.86 12.81
N TYR A 164 -6.83 19.72 12.59
CA TYR A 164 -6.83 19.06 11.29
C TYR A 164 -8.24 18.62 10.88
N GLN A 165 -9.02 18.06 11.81
CA GLN A 165 -10.41 17.70 11.55
C GLN A 165 -11.25 18.91 11.12
N ALA A 166 -11.07 20.06 11.76
CA ALA A 166 -11.79 21.28 11.43
C ALA A 166 -11.41 21.82 10.05
N GLU A 167 -10.12 21.77 9.69
CA GLU A 167 -9.62 22.22 8.39
C GLU A 167 -10.06 21.28 7.25
N PHE A 168 -10.03 19.95 7.45
CA PHE A 168 -10.49 18.96 6.46
C PHE A 168 -12.01 19.03 6.24
N TYR A 169 -12.77 19.39 7.27
CA TYR A 169 -14.21 19.62 7.11
C TYR A 169 -14.50 20.82 6.19
N LYS A 170 -13.72 21.91 6.32
CA LYS A 170 -13.84 23.10 5.47
C LYS A 170 -13.40 22.79 4.03
N ASP A 171 -12.27 22.11 3.86
CA ASP A 171 -11.68 21.80 2.57
C ASP A 171 -10.98 20.43 2.61
N PRO A 172 -11.64 19.37 2.10
CA PRO A 172 -11.07 18.02 2.09
C PRO A 172 -9.77 17.88 1.28
N SER A 173 -9.53 18.75 0.30
CA SER A 173 -8.31 18.64 -0.52
C SER A 173 -7.02 18.90 0.28
N LYS A 174 -7.15 19.57 1.44
CA LYS A 174 -6.03 19.82 2.35
C LYS A 174 -5.51 18.57 3.04
N SER A 175 -6.26 17.45 3.02
CA SER A 175 -5.75 16.16 3.51
C SER A 175 -4.71 15.54 2.56
N ARG A 176 -4.67 15.97 1.29
CA ARG A 176 -3.85 15.36 0.22
C ARG A 176 -2.57 16.12 -0.10
N THR A 177 -2.54 17.42 0.13
CA THR A 177 -1.39 18.25 -0.26
C THR A 177 -1.08 19.33 0.76
N GLY A 178 0.22 19.66 0.87
CA GLY A 178 0.68 20.71 1.78
C GLY A 178 0.87 20.24 3.22
N GLY A 179 1.15 21.16 4.12
CA GLY A 179 1.55 20.84 5.49
C GLY A 179 0.47 20.14 6.34
N LEU A 180 -0.83 20.38 6.04
CA LEU A 180 -1.93 19.73 6.75
C LEU A 180 -2.09 18.24 6.40
N SER A 181 -1.63 17.80 5.24
CA SER A 181 -1.70 16.40 4.87
C SER A 181 -0.67 15.52 5.59
N ILE A 182 0.36 16.13 6.22
CA ILE A 182 1.52 15.43 6.74
C ILE A 182 1.26 14.89 8.14
N GLY A 183 1.41 13.57 8.30
CA GLY A 183 1.56 12.90 9.59
C GLY A 183 3.02 12.88 10.05
N ILE A 184 3.25 12.73 11.35
CA ILE A 184 4.61 12.62 11.92
C ILE A 184 5.25 11.34 11.41
N PRO A 185 6.40 11.41 10.70
CA PRO A 185 7.03 10.24 10.08
C PRO A 185 7.48 9.20 11.09
N GLY A 186 7.26 7.92 10.75
CA GLY A 186 7.58 6.81 11.64
C GLY A 186 8.67 5.86 11.15
N GLU A 187 9.04 5.89 9.87
CA GLU A 187 9.87 4.88 9.22
C GLU A 187 11.20 4.65 9.94
N LEU A 188 11.95 5.73 10.22
CA LEU A 188 13.24 5.61 10.92
C LEU A 188 13.13 5.07 12.34
N ALA A 189 12.08 5.43 13.08
CA ALA A 189 11.85 4.92 14.43
C ALA A 189 11.53 3.43 14.40
N GLY A 190 10.73 2.98 13.42
CA GLY A 190 10.45 1.56 13.17
C GLY A 190 11.72 0.78 12.81
N PHE A 191 12.55 1.33 11.93
CA PHE A 191 13.80 0.70 11.51
C PHE A 191 14.80 0.57 12.68
N GLN A 192 14.96 1.62 13.49
CA GLN A 192 15.83 1.55 14.67
C GLN A 192 15.32 0.51 15.67
N ALA A 193 14.02 0.46 15.92
CA ALA A 193 13.43 -0.51 16.84
C ALA A 193 13.61 -1.96 16.34
N ALA A 194 13.49 -2.20 15.03
CA ALA A 194 13.76 -3.49 14.40
C ALA A 194 15.25 -3.85 14.48
N TYR A 195 16.15 -2.93 14.14
CA TYR A 195 17.60 -3.12 14.20
C TYR A 195 18.09 -3.49 15.59
N GLN A 196 17.63 -2.77 16.62
CA GLN A 196 18.02 -3.01 18.00
C GLN A 196 17.59 -4.38 18.55
N ARG A 197 16.53 -4.97 18.01
CA ARG A 197 15.96 -6.24 18.50
C ARG A 197 16.36 -7.45 17.68
N PHE A 198 16.47 -7.29 16.36
CA PHE A 198 16.60 -8.39 15.40
C PHE A 198 17.71 -8.18 14.36
N GLY A 199 18.33 -7.00 14.36
CA GLY A 199 19.45 -6.64 13.50
C GLY A 199 20.79 -6.82 14.18
N GLY A 200 21.80 -6.11 13.67
CA GLY A 200 23.15 -6.04 14.24
C GLY A 200 24.11 -7.09 13.72
N GLY A 201 23.76 -7.84 12.67
CA GLY A 201 24.71 -8.66 11.92
C GLY A 201 25.73 -7.81 11.17
N VAL A 202 25.33 -6.60 10.75
CA VAL A 202 26.20 -5.54 10.22
C VAL A 202 25.96 -4.24 10.98
N SER A 203 26.88 -3.28 10.86
CA SER A 203 26.73 -1.98 11.52
C SER A 203 25.61 -1.14 10.88
N TRP A 204 25.04 -0.22 11.67
CA TRP A 204 24.04 0.74 11.22
C TRP A 204 24.54 1.56 10.00
N GLN A 205 25.80 1.98 10.03
CA GLN A 205 26.44 2.69 8.91
C GLN A 205 26.49 1.82 7.64
N ARG A 206 26.80 0.52 7.76
CA ARG A 206 26.83 -0.40 6.61
C ARG A 206 25.46 -0.51 5.94
N ILE A 207 24.37 -0.47 6.73
CA ILE A 207 22.99 -0.52 6.22
C ILE A 207 22.67 0.72 5.37
N PHE A 208 23.11 1.90 5.79
CA PHE A 208 22.82 3.17 5.13
C PHE A 208 23.72 3.47 3.94
N GLN A 209 24.98 2.99 3.96
CA GLN A 209 25.99 3.40 2.98
C GLN A 209 25.57 3.23 1.52
N PRO A 210 24.97 2.09 1.07
CA PRO A 210 24.55 1.96 -0.33
C PRO A 210 23.51 2.99 -0.76
N SER A 211 22.57 3.32 0.14
CA SER A 211 21.54 4.33 -0.12
C SER A 211 22.09 5.74 -0.16
N ILE A 212 23.11 6.05 0.67
CA ILE A 212 23.85 7.32 0.63
C ILE A 212 24.54 7.48 -0.74
N ASP A 213 25.19 6.43 -1.23
CA ASP A 213 25.89 6.47 -2.51
C ASP A 213 24.94 6.57 -3.69
N LEU A 214 23.82 5.85 -3.66
CA LEU A 214 22.76 6.00 -4.65
C LEU A 214 22.17 7.42 -4.66
N ALA A 215 21.90 8.00 -3.49
CA ALA A 215 21.33 9.35 -3.41
C ALA A 215 22.26 10.43 -3.99
N LYS A 216 23.58 10.20 -4.03
CA LYS A 216 24.53 11.08 -4.71
C LYS A 216 24.33 11.09 -6.22
N ASN A 217 24.02 9.93 -6.82
CA ASN A 217 23.79 9.82 -8.25
C ASN A 217 23.18 8.46 -8.62
N PHE A 218 22.01 8.45 -9.27
CA PHE A 218 21.40 7.22 -9.76
C PHE A 218 20.59 7.44 -11.03
N SER A 219 20.45 6.40 -11.84
CA SER A 219 19.62 6.45 -13.05
C SER A 219 18.14 6.19 -12.72
N VAL A 220 17.26 6.92 -13.38
CA VAL A 220 15.80 6.74 -13.28
C VAL A 220 15.42 5.35 -13.77
N GLY A 221 14.86 4.55 -12.88
CA GLY A 221 14.34 3.22 -13.19
C GLY A 221 12.93 3.26 -13.81
N PRO A 222 12.43 2.10 -14.31
CA PRO A 222 11.14 2.04 -15.00
C PRO A 222 9.95 2.51 -14.13
N ALA A 223 9.88 2.12 -12.86
CA ALA A 223 8.79 2.49 -11.97
C ALA A 223 8.70 4.00 -11.76
N LEU A 224 9.84 4.64 -11.45
CA LEU A 224 9.92 6.10 -11.30
C LEU A 224 9.60 6.81 -12.63
N ALA A 225 10.10 6.31 -13.77
CA ALA A 225 9.82 6.89 -15.08
C ALA A 225 8.33 6.89 -15.42
N VAL A 226 7.61 5.82 -15.11
CA VAL A 226 6.15 5.74 -15.29
C VAL A 226 5.45 6.82 -14.48
N VAL A 227 5.80 6.99 -13.20
CA VAL A 227 5.20 8.02 -12.34
C VAL A 227 5.55 9.42 -12.82
N LEU A 228 6.81 9.67 -13.17
CA LEU A 228 7.26 10.98 -13.71
C LEU A 228 6.60 11.33 -15.05
N SER A 229 6.10 10.36 -15.81
CA SER A 229 5.34 10.60 -17.05
C SER A 229 3.91 11.06 -16.83
N ASP A 230 3.37 10.96 -15.60
CA ASP A 230 2.01 11.37 -15.28
C ASP A 230 1.87 12.90 -15.35
N PRO A 231 1.03 13.45 -16.24
CA PRO A 231 0.88 14.89 -16.37
C PRO A 231 0.28 15.57 -15.13
N ARG A 232 -0.35 14.82 -14.23
CA ARG A 232 -0.96 15.37 -12.99
C ARG A 232 0.07 15.89 -12.00
N ILE A 233 1.28 15.34 -11.99
CA ILE A 233 2.37 15.78 -11.10
C ILE A 233 3.18 16.95 -11.68
N HIS A 234 3.12 17.19 -12.99
CA HIS A 234 3.95 18.20 -13.67
C HIS A 234 3.73 19.64 -13.20
N PRO A 235 2.48 20.11 -12.91
CA PRO A 235 2.27 21.51 -12.54
C PRO A 235 3.08 21.94 -11.32
N TRP A 236 3.01 21.18 -10.22
CA TRP A 236 3.72 21.51 -8.99
C TRP A 236 5.22 21.16 -9.06
N MET A 237 5.59 20.08 -9.73
CA MET A 237 6.99 19.67 -9.88
C MET A 237 7.78 20.67 -10.73
N LYS A 238 7.14 21.36 -11.68
CA LYS A 238 7.76 22.38 -12.53
C LYS A 238 7.85 23.77 -11.87
N THR A 239 7.16 24.01 -10.79
CA THR A 239 7.09 25.34 -10.16
C THR A 239 7.90 25.45 -8.87
N LYS A 240 8.22 24.33 -8.21
CA LYS A 240 8.94 24.30 -6.94
C LYS A 240 10.43 24.01 -7.15
N THR A 241 11.28 24.90 -6.71
CA THR A 241 12.74 24.86 -6.96
C THR A 241 13.39 23.58 -6.43
N GLU A 242 13.00 23.11 -5.25
CA GLU A 242 13.52 21.89 -4.64
C GLU A 242 13.21 20.64 -5.48
N TRP A 243 12.04 20.59 -6.13
CA TRP A 243 11.65 19.51 -7.03
C TRP A 243 12.36 19.60 -8.38
N GLN A 244 12.49 20.82 -8.91
CA GLN A 244 13.24 21.06 -10.16
C GLN A 244 14.69 20.61 -10.04
N SER A 245 15.34 20.90 -8.90
CA SER A 245 16.75 20.56 -8.69
C SER A 245 17.02 19.06 -8.69
N VAL A 246 16.03 18.23 -8.37
CA VAL A 246 16.14 16.77 -8.33
C VAL A 246 15.57 16.12 -9.60
N PHE A 247 14.32 16.45 -9.96
CA PHE A 247 13.56 15.71 -10.97
C PHE A 247 13.52 16.39 -12.35
N GLN A 248 14.24 17.50 -12.54
CA GLN A 248 14.37 18.16 -13.84
C GLN A 248 15.83 18.32 -14.28
N PRO A 249 16.60 17.25 -14.40
CA PRO A 249 17.92 17.34 -15.01
C PRO A 249 17.75 17.86 -16.45
N ASN A 250 18.66 18.73 -16.88
CA ASN A 250 18.59 19.32 -18.21
C ASN A 250 17.29 20.12 -18.50
N HIS A 251 16.70 20.75 -17.47
CA HIS A 251 15.50 21.61 -17.56
C HIS A 251 14.22 20.90 -18.07
N ARG A 252 14.14 19.59 -17.99
CA ARG A 252 12.95 18.78 -18.29
C ARG A 252 12.70 17.72 -17.22
N ILE A 253 11.46 17.28 -17.08
CA ILE A 253 11.14 16.13 -16.22
C ILE A 253 11.98 14.93 -16.64
N ALA A 254 12.59 14.28 -15.66
CA ALA A 254 13.46 13.13 -15.86
C ALA A 254 12.69 11.95 -16.50
N GLN A 255 13.35 11.22 -17.36
CA GLN A 255 12.85 10.06 -18.09
C GLN A 255 13.67 8.82 -17.77
N LEU A 256 13.19 7.65 -18.19
CA LEU A 256 13.93 6.39 -18.04
C LEU A 256 15.38 6.52 -18.48
N GLY A 257 16.30 6.15 -17.61
CA GLY A 257 17.74 6.19 -17.85
C GLY A 257 18.41 7.54 -17.60
N ASP A 258 17.67 8.63 -17.38
CA ASP A 258 18.28 9.90 -16.97
C ASP A 258 18.95 9.76 -15.60
N TRP A 259 20.03 10.48 -15.39
CA TRP A 259 20.71 10.54 -14.11
C TRP A 259 20.15 11.68 -13.26
N ILE A 260 19.79 11.38 -12.02
CA ILE A 260 19.34 12.35 -11.03
C ILE A 260 20.16 12.26 -9.75
N GLN A 261 20.19 13.34 -9.00
CA GLN A 261 20.96 13.49 -7.77
C GLN A 261 20.08 14.04 -6.66
N ARG A 262 20.25 13.52 -5.47
CA ARG A 262 19.57 13.98 -4.23
C ARG A 262 20.61 14.32 -3.16
N PRO A 263 21.50 15.31 -3.39
CA PRO A 263 22.66 15.55 -2.52
C PRO A 263 22.25 15.95 -1.09
N ASN A 264 21.15 16.69 -0.92
CA ASN A 264 20.62 17.05 0.39
C ASN A 264 20.13 15.80 1.13
N TYR A 265 19.44 14.92 0.44
CA TYR A 265 18.98 13.64 1.02
C TYR A 265 20.15 12.70 1.35
N ALA A 266 21.19 12.64 0.50
CA ALA A 266 22.41 11.88 0.79
C ALA A 266 23.08 12.36 2.08
N ARG A 267 23.16 13.69 2.29
CA ARG A 267 23.69 14.29 3.52
C ARG A 267 22.83 13.92 4.74
N THR A 268 21.52 13.96 4.59
CA THR A 268 20.59 13.57 5.67
C THR A 268 20.77 12.11 6.06
N LEU A 269 20.85 11.19 5.07
CA LEU A 269 21.12 9.78 5.33
C LEU A 269 22.50 9.57 6.00
N GLN A 270 23.54 10.35 5.61
CA GLN A 270 24.85 10.29 6.25
C GLN A 270 24.78 10.71 7.73
N ILE A 271 24.09 11.82 8.03
CA ILE A 271 23.91 12.27 9.42
C ILE A 271 23.21 11.18 10.26
N ILE A 272 22.20 10.52 9.70
CA ILE A 272 21.47 9.44 10.38
C ILE A 272 22.37 8.19 10.53
N ALA A 273 23.19 7.88 9.54
CA ALA A 273 24.15 6.77 9.62
C ALA A 273 25.16 6.99 10.75
N ASP A 274 25.67 8.22 10.90
CA ASP A 274 26.74 8.55 11.86
C ASP A 274 26.21 8.75 13.29
N HIS A 275 25.00 9.30 13.45
CA HIS A 275 24.47 9.74 14.74
C HIS A 275 23.18 9.04 15.17
N GLY A 276 22.71 8.01 14.44
CA GLY A 276 21.41 7.37 14.67
C GLY A 276 20.24 8.30 14.31
N ILE A 277 19.04 7.95 14.78
CA ILE A 277 17.82 8.69 14.42
C ILE A 277 17.59 9.96 15.26
N HIS A 278 18.42 10.21 16.31
CA HIS A 278 18.23 11.36 17.20
C HIS A 278 18.18 12.71 16.45
N PRO A 279 19.05 13.01 15.45
CA PRO A 279 18.94 14.26 14.70
C PRO A 279 17.60 14.45 13.99
N PHE A 280 16.93 13.34 13.57
CA PHE A 280 15.66 13.37 12.84
C PHE A 280 14.45 13.63 13.75
N TYR A 281 14.48 13.17 15.00
CA TYR A 281 13.33 13.34 15.92
C TYR A 281 13.57 14.40 17.01
N HIS A 282 14.81 14.71 17.37
CA HIS A 282 15.12 15.61 18.49
C HIS A 282 16.10 16.74 18.12
N GLY A 283 16.77 16.65 16.96
CA GLY A 283 17.83 17.57 16.57
C GLY A 283 17.44 18.55 15.46
N SER A 284 18.46 19.00 14.73
CA SER A 284 18.33 20.02 13.69
C SER A 284 17.45 19.60 12.52
N ILE A 285 17.44 18.30 12.14
CA ILE A 285 16.58 17.79 11.06
C ILE A 285 15.12 17.93 11.50
N ALA A 286 14.76 17.53 12.72
CA ALA A 286 13.40 17.69 13.24
C ALA A 286 12.93 19.14 13.16
N GLN A 287 13.76 20.10 13.63
CA GLN A 287 13.38 21.52 13.60
C GLN A 287 13.15 22.02 12.17
N GLN A 288 14.00 21.64 11.23
CA GLN A 288 13.87 22.04 9.82
C GLN A 288 12.61 21.44 9.17
N LEU A 289 12.28 20.17 9.49
CA LEU A 289 11.04 19.55 9.02
C LEU A 289 9.80 20.25 9.60
N VAL A 290 9.79 20.56 10.90
CA VAL A 290 8.72 21.34 11.55
C VAL A 290 8.55 22.70 10.88
N ASP A 291 9.63 23.42 10.62
CA ASP A 291 9.60 24.73 9.96
C ASP A 291 9.03 24.61 8.53
N THR A 292 9.43 23.55 7.81
CA THR A 292 8.95 23.30 6.43
C THR A 292 7.47 22.93 6.44
N ILE A 293 7.02 22.03 7.29
CA ILE A 293 5.61 21.63 7.40
C ILE A 293 4.75 22.84 7.70
N ASN A 294 5.14 23.66 8.68
CA ASN A 294 4.38 24.86 9.07
C ASN A 294 4.37 25.95 7.99
N ARG A 295 5.47 26.12 7.27
CA ARG A 295 5.54 27.04 6.11
C ARG A 295 4.57 26.64 5.00
N HIS A 296 4.27 25.35 4.86
CA HIS A 296 3.28 24.83 3.91
C HIS A 296 1.87 24.70 4.49
N GLY A 297 1.58 25.36 5.60
CA GLY A 297 0.25 25.47 6.19
C GLY A 297 -0.10 24.39 7.23
N GLY A 298 0.87 23.56 7.62
CA GLY A 298 0.72 22.59 8.72
C GLY A 298 0.70 23.26 10.08
N ARG A 299 0.43 22.43 11.11
CA ARG A 299 0.46 22.85 12.52
C ARG A 299 1.14 21.75 13.34
N VAL A 300 2.47 21.74 13.30
CA VAL A 300 3.32 20.74 13.91
C VAL A 300 4.31 21.41 14.85
N SER A 301 4.61 20.80 15.98
CA SER A 301 5.62 21.23 16.93
C SER A 301 6.80 20.25 16.98
N LEU A 302 7.93 20.68 17.50
CA LEU A 302 9.08 19.79 17.76
C LEU A 302 8.71 18.68 18.75
N ALA A 303 7.81 18.95 19.71
CA ALA A 303 7.33 17.95 20.67
C ALA A 303 6.61 16.78 19.99
N ASP A 304 5.88 17.03 18.89
CA ASP A 304 5.20 15.96 18.13
C ASP A 304 6.20 14.96 17.55
N PHE A 305 7.34 15.44 17.03
CA PHE A 305 8.45 14.59 16.59
C PHE A 305 9.10 13.87 17.77
N GLN A 306 9.41 14.58 18.85
CA GLN A 306 10.13 14.05 20.02
C GLN A 306 9.34 12.96 20.77
N THR A 307 8.02 12.99 20.72
CA THR A 307 7.15 12.02 21.41
C THR A 307 6.76 10.83 20.54
N TYR A 308 7.10 10.85 19.24
CA TYR A 308 6.78 9.74 18.35
C TYR A 308 7.51 8.45 18.79
N GLN A 309 6.76 7.35 18.89
CA GLN A 309 7.29 6.01 19.19
C GLN A 309 6.59 4.96 18.31
N PRO A 310 7.30 3.99 17.73
CA PRO A 310 6.68 2.86 17.06
C PRO A 310 6.00 1.96 18.09
N ILE A 311 4.95 1.24 17.69
CA ILE A 311 4.30 0.22 18.54
C ILE A 311 4.91 -1.14 18.20
N ILE A 312 5.35 -1.87 19.22
CA ILE A 312 5.99 -3.18 19.08
C ILE A 312 5.21 -4.17 19.92
N GLU A 313 4.63 -5.17 19.25
CA GLU A 313 3.75 -6.15 19.86
C GLU A 313 3.91 -7.53 19.21
N GLN A 314 3.33 -8.56 19.77
CA GLN A 314 3.24 -9.84 19.07
C GLN A 314 2.38 -9.67 17.81
N ALA A 315 2.80 -10.30 16.71
CA ALA A 315 1.99 -10.36 15.51
C ALA A 315 0.68 -11.10 15.81
N ILE A 316 -0.43 -10.60 15.27
CA ILE A 316 -1.70 -11.33 15.31
C ILE A 316 -1.67 -12.48 14.31
N ASN A 317 -2.45 -13.54 14.57
CA ASN A 317 -2.44 -14.70 13.68
C ASN A 317 -3.78 -15.43 13.63
N THR A 318 -3.94 -16.22 12.58
CA THR A 318 -4.94 -17.29 12.49
C THR A 318 -4.35 -18.50 11.79
N THR A 319 -4.91 -19.67 12.06
CA THR A 319 -4.60 -20.85 11.25
C THR A 319 -5.54 -20.90 10.04
N TYR A 320 -5.05 -21.41 8.91
CA TYR A 320 -5.85 -21.83 7.78
C TYR A 320 -5.42 -23.27 7.46
N HIS A 321 -6.23 -24.24 7.91
CA HIS A 321 -5.85 -25.65 7.95
C HIS A 321 -4.48 -25.87 8.62
N ASN A 322 -3.49 -26.39 7.89
CA ASN A 322 -2.15 -26.64 8.41
C ASN A 322 -1.19 -25.43 8.26
N TYR A 323 -1.71 -24.25 8.01
CA TYR A 323 -0.90 -23.03 7.86
C TYR A 323 -1.25 -22.01 8.92
N ASN A 324 -0.24 -21.44 9.56
CA ASN A 324 -0.41 -20.35 10.51
C ASN A 324 0.00 -19.03 9.85
N ILE A 325 -0.91 -18.09 9.74
CA ILE A 325 -0.74 -16.80 9.05
C ILE A 325 -0.54 -15.73 10.09
N TRP A 326 0.63 -15.12 10.11
CA TRP A 326 1.01 -14.02 10.98
C TRP A 326 0.93 -12.70 10.22
N THR A 327 0.42 -11.65 10.89
CA THR A 327 0.31 -10.32 10.30
C THR A 327 0.31 -9.23 11.39
N THR A 328 0.20 -7.97 10.97
CA THR A 328 0.14 -6.81 11.87
C THR A 328 -1.30 -6.55 12.33
N GLY A 329 -1.45 -6.11 13.59
CA GLY A 329 -2.74 -5.71 14.15
C GLY A 329 -3.26 -4.37 13.64
N PRO A 330 -4.47 -3.96 14.06
CA PRO A 330 -5.02 -2.65 13.74
C PRO A 330 -4.06 -1.50 14.16
N PRO A 331 -4.06 -0.37 13.44
CA PRO A 331 -4.98 0.05 12.37
C PRO A 331 -4.65 -0.50 10.97
N SER A 332 -3.73 -1.49 10.85
CA SER A 332 -3.50 -2.18 9.57
C SER A 332 -4.69 -3.08 9.21
N SER A 333 -4.80 -3.46 7.93
CA SER A 333 -5.82 -4.41 7.48
C SER A 333 -5.43 -5.89 7.67
N GLY A 334 -4.40 -6.19 8.47
CA GLY A 334 -4.05 -7.56 8.83
C GLY A 334 -5.21 -8.32 9.48
N ALA A 335 -5.90 -7.73 10.47
CA ALA A 335 -7.09 -8.30 11.08
C ALA A 335 -8.19 -8.66 10.06
N ILE A 336 -8.35 -7.84 9.04
CA ILE A 336 -9.34 -8.03 7.96
C ILE A 336 -8.91 -9.15 7.01
N LEU A 337 -7.61 -9.25 6.71
CA LEU A 337 -7.05 -10.37 5.98
C LEU A 337 -7.32 -11.69 6.72
N LEU A 338 -7.04 -11.74 8.04
CA LEU A 338 -7.32 -12.93 8.86
C LEU A 338 -8.81 -13.27 8.87
N HIS A 339 -9.70 -12.27 8.94
CA HIS A 339 -11.14 -12.49 8.86
C HIS A 339 -11.56 -13.15 7.54
N ALA A 340 -11.04 -12.65 6.40
CA ALA A 340 -11.30 -13.25 5.09
C ALA A 340 -10.81 -14.71 5.02
N MET A 341 -9.62 -14.99 5.55
CA MET A 341 -9.07 -16.36 5.61
C MET A 341 -9.92 -17.27 6.51
N ASN A 342 -10.41 -16.79 7.65
CA ASN A 342 -11.33 -17.52 8.54
C ASN A 342 -12.68 -17.83 7.87
N ILE A 343 -13.18 -16.94 6.99
CA ILE A 343 -14.38 -17.21 6.19
C ILE A 343 -14.10 -18.33 5.17
N LEU A 344 -12.96 -18.25 4.48
CA LEU A 344 -12.58 -19.17 3.40
C LEU A 344 -12.22 -20.58 3.91
N GLU A 345 -11.78 -20.71 5.16
CA GLU A 345 -11.36 -22.00 5.73
C GLU A 345 -12.45 -23.07 5.67
N ARG A 346 -13.74 -22.67 5.81
CA ARG A 346 -14.87 -23.60 5.69
C ARG A 346 -14.89 -24.40 4.39
N TYR A 347 -14.39 -23.83 3.33
CA TYR A 347 -14.56 -24.38 1.97
C TYR A 347 -13.42 -25.30 1.54
N SER A 348 -12.38 -25.46 2.36
CA SER A 348 -11.21 -26.31 2.07
C SER A 348 -10.69 -26.11 0.64
N LEU A 349 -10.58 -24.84 0.21
CA LEU A 349 -10.26 -24.52 -1.20
C LEU A 349 -8.96 -25.15 -1.68
N HIS A 350 -7.99 -25.37 -0.79
CA HIS A 350 -6.69 -25.95 -1.13
C HIS A 350 -6.74 -27.46 -1.43
N ASP A 351 -7.80 -28.18 -0.97
CA ASP A 351 -7.97 -29.62 -1.23
C ASP A 351 -8.53 -29.91 -2.64
N HIS A 352 -8.96 -28.87 -3.34
CA HIS A 352 -9.60 -28.96 -4.64
C HIS A 352 -8.90 -28.06 -5.66
N PRO A 353 -8.94 -28.41 -6.96
CA PRO A 353 -8.49 -27.50 -8.00
C PRO A 353 -9.22 -26.15 -7.93
N ARG A 354 -8.58 -25.10 -8.40
CA ARG A 354 -9.19 -23.78 -8.55
C ARG A 354 -10.43 -23.89 -9.44
N THR A 355 -11.60 -23.53 -8.93
CA THR A 355 -12.90 -23.63 -9.61
C THR A 355 -13.59 -22.29 -9.72
N PRO A 356 -14.56 -22.11 -10.66
CA PRO A 356 -15.40 -20.91 -10.71
C PRO A 356 -16.15 -20.62 -9.40
N LEU A 357 -16.58 -21.68 -8.67
CA LEU A 357 -17.23 -21.53 -7.37
C LEU A 357 -16.25 -21.03 -6.29
N ALA A 358 -14.99 -21.47 -6.33
CA ALA A 358 -13.96 -20.97 -5.43
C ALA A 358 -13.72 -19.46 -5.63
N GLU A 359 -13.74 -18.97 -6.87
CA GLU A 359 -13.63 -17.53 -7.18
C GLU A 359 -14.84 -16.74 -6.64
N HIS A 360 -16.05 -17.26 -6.79
CA HIS A 360 -17.24 -16.64 -6.22
C HIS A 360 -17.14 -16.53 -4.69
N ARG A 361 -16.77 -17.61 -4.00
CA ARG A 361 -16.59 -17.64 -2.54
C ARG A 361 -15.47 -16.69 -2.10
N PHE A 362 -14.42 -16.56 -2.90
CA PHE A 362 -13.36 -15.58 -2.65
C PHE A 362 -13.90 -14.15 -2.75
N VAL A 363 -14.65 -13.78 -3.81
CA VAL A 363 -15.28 -12.46 -3.94
C VAL A 363 -16.23 -12.18 -2.77
N GLU A 364 -17.06 -13.14 -2.40
CA GLU A 364 -18.01 -13.00 -1.26
C GLU A 364 -17.26 -12.79 0.06
N SER A 365 -16.16 -13.52 0.29
CA SER A 365 -15.32 -13.31 1.48
C SER A 365 -14.73 -11.91 1.54
N LEU A 366 -14.29 -11.35 0.39
CA LEU A 366 -13.81 -9.98 0.31
C LEU A 366 -14.92 -8.97 0.65
N LYS A 367 -16.16 -9.17 0.18
CA LYS A 367 -17.28 -8.27 0.49
C LYS A 367 -17.57 -8.21 1.99
N TYR A 368 -17.57 -9.36 2.67
CA TYR A 368 -17.70 -9.41 4.14
C TYR A 368 -16.49 -8.80 4.86
N ALA A 369 -15.28 -9.04 4.36
CA ALA A 369 -14.06 -8.47 4.93
C ALA A 369 -14.06 -6.94 4.81
N PHE A 370 -14.42 -6.38 3.66
CA PHE A 370 -14.54 -4.94 3.49
C PHE A 370 -15.67 -4.31 4.32
N SER A 371 -16.77 -5.05 4.54
CA SER A 371 -17.77 -4.62 5.52
C SER A 371 -17.19 -4.50 6.93
N ALA A 372 -16.45 -5.52 7.38
CA ALA A 372 -15.77 -5.50 8.68
C ALA A 372 -14.70 -4.42 8.77
N ARG A 373 -13.97 -4.12 7.66
CA ARG A 373 -12.94 -3.06 7.60
C ARG A 373 -13.49 -1.69 7.96
N THR A 374 -14.78 -1.43 7.74
CA THR A 374 -15.40 -0.14 8.12
C THR A 374 -15.37 0.10 9.63
N GLU A 375 -15.18 -0.93 10.43
CA GLU A 375 -15.11 -0.87 11.90
C GLU A 375 -13.66 -0.82 12.43
N LEU A 376 -12.64 -0.71 11.54
CA LEU A 376 -11.23 -0.59 11.94
C LEU A 376 -10.92 0.80 12.51
N GLY A 377 -9.96 0.83 13.43
CA GLY A 377 -9.42 2.05 14.02
C GLY A 377 -8.12 1.77 14.77
N ASP A 378 -7.47 2.81 15.29
CA ASP A 378 -6.30 2.70 16.17
C ASP A 378 -6.75 2.20 17.56
N PRO A 379 -6.30 1.02 18.02
CA PRO A 379 -6.74 0.42 19.28
C PRO A 379 -6.55 1.32 20.51
N LYS A 380 -5.53 2.16 20.50
CA LYS A 380 -5.25 3.11 21.60
C LYS A 380 -6.39 4.12 21.83
N PHE A 381 -7.20 4.35 20.81
CA PHE A 381 -8.31 5.32 20.80
C PHE A 381 -9.69 4.67 20.74
N MET A 382 -9.77 3.36 20.95
CA MET A 382 -11.00 2.58 20.95
C MET A 382 -11.43 2.28 22.39
N ASN A 383 -12.75 2.25 22.62
CA ASN A 383 -13.30 1.83 23.90
C ASN A 383 -13.39 0.30 24.00
N SER A 384 -13.69 -0.24 25.19
CA SER A 384 -13.72 -1.68 25.45
C SER A 384 -14.68 -2.45 24.55
N SER A 385 -15.82 -1.86 24.16
CA SER A 385 -16.80 -2.55 23.28
C SER A 385 -16.31 -2.58 21.83
N GLU A 386 -15.59 -1.57 21.39
CA GLU A 386 -14.96 -1.48 20.07
C GLU A 386 -13.79 -2.47 19.96
N LEU A 387 -12.95 -2.56 21.00
CA LEU A 387 -11.88 -3.56 21.08
C LEU A 387 -12.44 -4.98 21.06
N ALA A 388 -13.45 -5.29 21.88
CA ALA A 388 -14.11 -6.59 21.86
C ALA A 388 -14.74 -6.91 20.49
N ARG A 389 -15.17 -5.90 19.74
CA ARG A 389 -15.66 -6.09 18.37
C ARG A 389 -14.51 -6.43 17.42
N MET A 390 -13.32 -5.85 17.56
CA MET A 390 -12.14 -6.23 16.79
C MET A 390 -11.72 -7.66 17.08
N ASP A 391 -11.60 -8.04 18.35
CA ASP A 391 -11.31 -9.43 18.76
C ASP A 391 -12.31 -10.43 18.15
N LEU A 392 -13.59 -10.05 18.12
CA LEU A 392 -14.62 -10.87 17.50
C LEU A 392 -14.40 -11.02 15.99
N ILE A 393 -14.11 -9.94 15.26
CA ILE A 393 -13.85 -9.97 13.80
C ILE A 393 -12.67 -10.90 13.47
N GLU A 394 -11.62 -10.87 14.26
CA GLU A 394 -10.43 -11.71 14.08
C GLU A 394 -10.70 -13.19 14.41
N SER A 395 -11.75 -13.50 15.16
CA SER A 395 -11.99 -14.84 15.67
C SER A 395 -12.47 -15.83 14.60
N LYS A 396 -12.01 -17.08 14.68
CA LYS A 396 -12.48 -18.18 13.84
C LYS A 396 -13.99 -18.45 13.94
N PRO A 397 -14.60 -18.46 15.14
CA PRO A 397 -16.06 -18.64 15.25
C PRO A 397 -16.87 -17.59 14.48
N TYR A 398 -16.39 -16.34 14.45
CA TYR A 398 -17.06 -15.30 13.69
C TYR A 398 -16.85 -15.45 12.18
N GLY A 399 -15.66 -15.85 11.74
CA GLY A 399 -15.38 -16.21 10.35
C GLY A 399 -16.28 -17.36 9.87
N LEU A 400 -16.37 -18.43 10.65
CA LEU A 400 -17.27 -19.56 10.37
C LEU A 400 -18.74 -19.12 10.30
N LYS A 401 -19.22 -18.33 11.28
CA LYS A 401 -20.58 -17.78 11.27
C LYS A 401 -20.84 -16.92 10.04
N THR A 402 -19.85 -16.17 9.59
CA THR A 402 -19.96 -15.32 8.41
C THR A 402 -19.97 -16.14 7.12
N SER A 403 -19.17 -17.20 7.02
CA SER A 403 -19.14 -18.07 5.86
C SER A 403 -20.50 -18.78 5.59
N LEU A 404 -21.30 -19.03 6.65
CA LEU A 404 -22.66 -19.59 6.53
C LEU A 404 -23.67 -18.67 5.84
N LYS A 405 -23.33 -17.39 5.63
CA LYS A 405 -24.18 -16.40 4.96
C LYS A 405 -23.87 -16.29 3.46
N ILE A 406 -22.79 -16.90 3.00
CA ILE A 406 -22.44 -16.92 1.58
C ILE A 406 -23.38 -17.89 0.89
N ASP A 407 -24.02 -17.39 -0.17
CA ASP A 407 -24.91 -18.15 -1.04
C ASP A 407 -24.10 -18.55 -2.29
N ASP A 408 -23.95 -19.85 -2.53
CA ASP A 408 -23.11 -20.36 -3.64
C ASP A 408 -23.70 -20.06 -5.04
N ASP A 409 -25.00 -19.69 -5.12
CA ASP A 409 -25.72 -19.49 -6.38
C ASP A 409 -25.83 -18.02 -6.79
N ARG A 410 -25.64 -17.08 -5.86
CA ARG A 410 -25.77 -15.64 -6.17
C ARG A 410 -25.00 -14.74 -5.21
N THR A 411 -24.74 -13.52 -5.70
CA THR A 411 -24.27 -12.39 -4.87
C THR A 411 -25.42 -11.45 -4.50
N TYR A 412 -25.15 -10.52 -3.60
CA TYR A 412 -26.13 -9.55 -3.09
C TYR A 412 -25.61 -8.12 -3.23
N ASP A 413 -26.53 -7.15 -3.05
CA ASP A 413 -26.17 -5.75 -2.94
C ASP A 413 -25.41 -5.45 -1.64
N TYR A 414 -24.67 -4.33 -1.60
CA TYR A 414 -23.77 -3.98 -0.48
C TYR A 414 -24.49 -3.95 0.89
N SER A 415 -25.77 -3.57 0.92
CA SER A 415 -26.56 -3.50 2.14
C SER A 415 -26.73 -4.85 2.85
N HIS A 416 -26.68 -5.97 2.10
CA HIS A 416 -26.71 -7.33 2.65
C HIS A 416 -25.52 -7.60 3.58
N TYR A 417 -24.34 -7.06 3.25
CA TYR A 417 -23.10 -7.24 4.00
C TYR A 417 -22.98 -6.32 5.20
N LYS A 418 -23.89 -5.35 5.34
CA LYS A 418 -24.07 -4.46 6.50
C LYS A 418 -22.82 -3.66 6.86
N PRO A 419 -22.19 -2.92 5.93
CA PRO A 419 -21.11 -2.02 6.28
C PRO A 419 -21.63 -0.97 7.27
N LYS A 420 -20.86 -0.70 8.32
CA LYS A 420 -21.27 0.22 9.37
C LYS A 420 -20.96 1.67 9.01
N TYR A 421 -19.85 1.88 8.28
CA TYR A 421 -19.38 3.19 7.89
C TYR A 421 -18.89 3.19 6.43
N SER A 422 -18.54 4.37 5.90
CA SER A 422 -17.89 4.51 4.62
C SER A 422 -16.47 3.94 4.64
N ILE A 423 -16.02 3.47 3.47
CA ILE A 423 -14.67 2.95 3.26
C ILE A 423 -13.77 4.12 2.86
N VAL A 424 -12.58 4.22 3.47
CA VAL A 424 -11.51 5.11 3.05
C VAL A 424 -10.63 4.35 2.07
N GLU A 425 -10.27 4.99 0.95
CA GLU A 425 -9.34 4.47 -0.05
C GLU A 425 -7.96 5.06 0.22
N ASP A 426 -6.95 4.20 0.33
CA ASP A 426 -5.54 4.54 0.42
C ASP A 426 -4.83 4.18 -0.90
N HIS A 427 -3.71 4.85 -1.17
CA HIS A 427 -2.97 4.76 -2.44
C HIS A 427 -1.46 4.75 -2.16
N GLY A 428 -0.66 4.45 -3.22
CA GLY A 428 0.79 4.41 -3.11
C GLY A 428 1.28 3.20 -2.32
N THR A 429 2.50 3.12 -1.91
CA THR A 429 3.07 2.05 -1.08
C THR A 429 4.17 1.27 -1.80
N THR A 430 5.12 0.76 -1.02
CA THR A 430 6.05 -0.29 -1.42
C THR A 430 5.95 -1.47 -0.47
N HIS A 431 6.34 -2.66 -0.96
CA HIS A 431 6.51 -3.85 -0.14
C HIS A 431 7.85 -4.50 -0.43
N LEU A 432 8.42 -5.16 0.59
CA LEU A 432 9.57 -6.05 0.43
C LEU A 432 9.47 -7.24 1.39
N SER A 433 10.01 -8.36 0.95
CA SER A 433 10.16 -9.59 1.74
C SER A 433 11.63 -10.02 1.75
N VAL A 434 12.14 -10.43 2.92
CA VAL A 434 13.52 -10.91 3.09
C VAL A 434 13.52 -12.17 3.93
N VAL A 435 14.31 -13.17 3.52
CA VAL A 435 14.59 -14.36 4.34
C VAL A 435 16.09 -14.63 4.32
N ASP A 436 16.67 -14.88 5.49
CA ASP A 436 18.09 -15.21 5.64
C ASP A 436 18.35 -16.72 5.80
N ARG A 437 19.62 -17.10 5.80
CA ARG A 437 20.07 -18.50 5.97
C ARG A 437 19.70 -19.14 7.31
N PHE A 438 19.28 -18.36 8.29
CA PHE A 438 18.89 -18.84 9.62
C PHE A 438 17.37 -19.03 9.73
N GLY A 439 16.62 -18.80 8.64
CA GLY A 439 15.17 -18.86 8.60
C GLY A 439 14.48 -17.68 9.28
N SER A 440 15.23 -16.60 9.58
CA SER A 440 14.62 -15.33 9.96
C SER A 440 13.97 -14.71 8.73
N ALA A 441 12.77 -14.16 8.91
CA ALA A 441 12.00 -13.56 7.81
C ALA A 441 11.45 -12.20 8.20
N VAL A 442 11.43 -11.28 7.24
CA VAL A 442 10.83 -9.96 7.35
C VAL A 442 9.87 -9.74 6.18
N SER A 443 8.64 -9.30 6.50
CA SER A 443 7.64 -8.84 5.55
C SER A 443 7.34 -7.37 5.92
N LEU A 444 7.75 -6.42 5.08
CA LEU A 444 7.74 -4.98 5.36
C LEU A 444 6.97 -4.23 4.28
N THR A 445 6.01 -3.42 4.70
CA THR A 445 5.26 -2.50 3.83
C THR A 445 5.43 -1.07 4.33
N SER A 446 5.92 -0.17 3.46
CA SER A 446 6.18 1.24 3.75
C SER A 446 5.54 2.15 2.72
N THR A 447 5.23 3.39 3.12
CA THR A 447 4.53 4.36 2.26
C THR A 447 4.86 5.81 2.62
N VAL A 448 4.62 6.70 1.67
CA VAL A 448 4.36 8.13 1.89
C VAL A 448 2.92 8.48 1.50
N ASN A 449 2.04 7.50 1.31
CA ASN A 449 0.64 7.49 0.87
C ASN A 449 0.51 7.78 -0.64
N LEU A 450 0.11 8.97 -1.08
CA LEU A 450 0.00 9.30 -2.51
C LEU A 450 1.39 9.40 -3.18
N TYR A 451 1.44 9.43 -4.51
CA TYR A 451 2.68 9.61 -5.23
C TYR A 451 3.38 10.90 -4.82
N PHE A 452 4.58 10.77 -4.24
CA PHE A 452 5.38 11.83 -3.63
C PHE A 452 4.72 12.49 -2.40
N GLY A 453 3.80 11.78 -1.75
CA GLY A 453 3.16 12.23 -0.51
C GLY A 453 2.45 13.57 -0.65
N SER A 454 2.66 14.44 0.33
CA SER A 454 2.08 15.78 0.43
C SER A 454 2.50 16.76 -0.67
N ASN A 455 3.35 16.36 -1.62
CA ASN A 455 4.03 17.26 -2.57
C ASN A 455 4.90 18.32 -1.87
N VAL A 456 5.35 18.03 -0.64
CA VAL A 456 6.30 18.83 0.12
C VAL A 456 7.60 18.05 0.25
N MET A 457 8.68 18.60 -0.29
CA MET A 457 10.04 18.14 -0.07
C MET A 457 10.79 19.22 0.72
N ASP A 458 11.42 18.82 1.83
CA ASP A 458 12.23 19.77 2.59
C ASP A 458 13.45 20.19 1.78
N PRO A 459 13.65 21.49 1.53
CA PRO A 459 14.72 21.97 0.64
C PRO A 459 16.13 21.80 1.24
N ILE A 460 16.27 21.63 2.57
CA ILE A 460 17.56 21.51 3.26
C ILE A 460 17.94 20.03 3.38
N ASN A 461 16.98 19.19 3.77
CA ASN A 461 17.21 17.78 4.07
C ASN A 461 16.89 16.86 2.86
N GLY A 462 16.15 17.35 1.86
CA GLY A 462 15.72 16.56 0.71
C GLY A 462 14.72 15.45 1.05
N VAL A 463 14.11 15.48 2.24
CA VAL A 463 13.09 14.52 2.69
C VAL A 463 11.76 14.86 2.04
N ILE A 464 11.17 13.88 1.36
CA ILE A 464 9.79 13.97 0.84
C ILE A 464 8.87 13.53 1.95
N LEU A 465 7.88 14.38 2.29
CA LEU A 465 6.97 14.17 3.41
C LEU A 465 5.66 13.53 2.94
N ASN A 466 5.17 12.59 3.74
CA ASN A 466 3.93 11.86 3.52
C ASN A 466 2.69 12.76 3.48
N ASP A 467 1.58 12.23 3.01
CA ASP A 467 0.24 12.80 3.13
C ASP A 467 -0.72 11.83 3.85
N GLU A 468 -0.24 11.18 4.88
CA GLU A 468 -0.92 10.10 5.56
C GLU A 468 -2.20 10.53 6.31
N ASN A 469 -2.36 11.84 6.55
CA ASN A 469 -3.59 12.38 7.13
C ASN A 469 -4.80 12.28 6.17
N ASP A 470 -4.60 11.97 4.86
CA ASP A 470 -5.68 11.68 3.91
C ASP A 470 -6.42 10.37 4.24
N ASP A 471 -5.75 9.45 4.93
CA ASP A 471 -6.34 8.18 5.35
C ASP A 471 -7.29 8.31 6.56
N PHE A 472 -7.40 9.48 7.19
CA PHE A 472 -8.41 9.73 8.20
C PHE A 472 -9.79 9.97 7.58
N SER A 473 -10.83 9.58 8.31
CA SER A 473 -12.22 9.90 7.98
C SER A 473 -12.56 11.35 8.37
N ILE A 474 -13.35 12.02 7.53
CA ILE A 474 -13.78 13.41 7.79
C ILE A 474 -15.16 13.39 8.43
N LYS A 475 -15.27 13.93 9.66
CA LYS A 475 -16.51 13.97 10.44
C LYS A 475 -17.63 14.70 9.69
N GLY A 476 -18.86 14.16 9.78
CA GLY A 476 -20.05 14.80 9.24
C GLY A 476 -20.22 14.65 7.73
N ARG A 477 -19.41 13.82 7.07
CA ARG A 477 -19.57 13.48 5.65
C ARG A 477 -20.11 12.06 5.48
N SER A 478 -20.96 11.88 4.49
CA SER A 478 -21.36 10.58 3.97
C SER A 478 -20.79 10.40 2.56
N ASN A 479 -20.69 9.15 2.13
CA ASN A 479 -20.35 8.84 0.74
C ASN A 479 -21.58 8.80 -0.16
N ALA A 480 -21.41 8.49 -1.44
CA ALA A 480 -22.51 8.38 -2.42
C ALA A 480 -23.53 7.26 -2.11
N PHE A 481 -23.30 6.45 -1.08
CA PHE A 481 -24.15 5.34 -0.63
C PHE A 481 -24.78 5.63 0.74
N ASP A 482 -24.82 6.90 1.16
CA ASP A 482 -25.35 7.37 2.46
C ASP A 482 -24.69 6.75 3.70
N LEU A 483 -23.50 6.17 3.56
CA LEU A 483 -22.72 5.70 4.70
C LEU A 483 -21.91 6.86 5.28
N TYR A 484 -22.08 7.11 6.57
CA TYR A 484 -21.31 8.12 7.30
C TYR A 484 -19.86 7.69 7.46
N SER A 485 -18.98 8.68 7.56
CA SER A 485 -17.56 8.46 7.88
C SER A 485 -17.38 7.80 9.26
N SER A 486 -16.38 6.90 9.37
CA SER A 486 -16.15 6.15 10.60
C SER A 486 -15.62 7.02 11.74
N PRO A 487 -16.30 7.11 12.90
CA PRO A 487 -15.77 7.80 14.07
C PRO A 487 -14.53 7.11 14.65
N LEU A 488 -14.35 5.83 14.38
CA LEU A 488 -13.17 5.06 14.80
C LEU A 488 -11.89 5.52 14.08
N ASN A 489 -12.05 6.26 12.98
CA ASN A 489 -10.95 6.76 12.16
C ASN A 489 -10.96 8.29 12.02
N TYR A 490 -11.57 9.04 12.95
CA TYR A 490 -11.40 10.50 13.00
C TYR A 490 -10.02 10.86 13.54
N PRO A 491 -9.37 11.92 13.03
CA PRO A 491 -8.09 12.38 13.55
C PRO A 491 -8.24 12.84 15.00
N ILE A 492 -7.41 12.28 15.87
CA ILE A 492 -7.24 12.64 17.28
C ILE A 492 -5.73 12.73 17.49
N THR A 493 -5.24 13.75 18.18
CA THR A 493 -3.80 13.97 18.40
C THR A 493 -3.07 12.70 18.84
N GLY A 494 -2.03 12.35 18.10
CA GLY A 494 -1.23 11.13 18.30
C GLY A 494 -1.83 9.84 17.76
N LYS A 495 -3.00 9.88 17.10
CA LYS A 495 -3.66 8.72 16.48
C LYS A 495 -3.06 8.40 15.13
N ARG A 496 -3.06 7.11 14.80
CA ARG A 496 -2.68 6.56 13.50
C ARG A 496 -3.91 6.31 12.63
N PRO A 497 -3.92 6.71 11.36
CA PRO A 497 -5.03 6.40 10.46
C PRO A 497 -5.07 4.92 10.09
N VAL A 498 -6.25 4.43 9.72
CA VAL A 498 -6.41 3.06 9.17
C VAL A 498 -5.60 2.89 7.90
N SER A 499 -5.18 1.65 7.63
CA SER A 499 -4.39 1.30 6.44
C SER A 499 -4.86 0.00 5.83
N SER A 500 -4.73 -0.12 4.49
CA SER A 500 -4.92 -1.39 3.77
C SER A 500 -3.69 -2.30 3.80
N MET A 501 -2.58 -1.87 4.35
CA MET A 501 -1.38 -2.69 4.50
C MET A 501 -1.66 -3.93 5.35
N ALA A 502 -1.13 -5.07 4.92
CA ALA A 502 -1.29 -6.35 5.61
C ALA A 502 -0.12 -7.28 5.28
N PRO A 503 1.15 -6.94 5.64
CA PRO A 503 2.26 -7.85 5.42
C PRO A 503 2.05 -9.15 6.19
N ILE A 504 2.34 -10.30 5.56
CA ILE A 504 2.18 -11.63 6.18
C ILE A 504 3.46 -12.43 6.17
N ILE A 505 3.60 -13.28 7.19
CA ILE A 505 4.50 -14.43 7.22
C ILE A 505 3.64 -15.67 7.50
N VAL A 506 3.86 -16.74 6.78
CA VAL A 506 3.09 -17.98 6.92
C VAL A 506 4.02 -19.13 7.27
N ASP A 507 3.63 -19.90 8.26
CA ASP A 507 4.30 -21.14 8.67
C ASP A 507 3.41 -22.35 8.36
N TYR A 508 4.03 -23.44 7.94
CA TYR A 508 3.38 -24.74 7.85
C TYR A 508 3.46 -25.45 9.20
N LEU A 509 2.32 -25.94 9.66
CA LEU A 509 2.18 -26.70 10.91
C LEU A 509 2.23 -28.19 10.60
N HIS A 510 3.36 -28.82 10.90
CA HIS A 510 3.48 -30.26 10.74
C HIS A 510 2.52 -31.03 11.65
N PRO A 511 1.95 -32.16 11.20
CA PRO A 511 1.22 -33.06 12.08
C PRO A 511 2.10 -33.49 13.27
N GLN A 512 1.57 -33.37 14.48
CA GLN A 512 2.33 -33.73 15.67
C GLN A 512 2.50 -35.25 15.75
N PRO A 513 3.72 -35.77 15.97
CA PRO A 513 3.96 -37.19 16.10
C PRO A 513 3.27 -37.76 17.34
N SER A 514 2.82 -39.02 17.25
CA SER A 514 2.15 -39.73 18.35
C SER A 514 3.03 -39.96 19.60
N ASN A 515 4.36 -39.80 19.46
CA ASN A 515 5.32 -39.95 20.56
C ASN A 515 5.45 -38.68 21.44
N GLY A 516 4.67 -37.63 21.18
CA GLY A 516 4.68 -36.39 21.95
C GLY A 516 5.88 -35.45 21.69
N SER A 517 6.74 -35.75 20.72
CA SER A 517 7.79 -34.83 20.31
C SER A 517 7.17 -33.61 19.58
N LEU A 518 7.56 -32.41 20.00
CA LEU A 518 7.11 -31.19 19.33
C LEU A 518 7.86 -31.04 17.99
N VAL A 519 7.11 -30.92 16.89
CA VAL A 519 7.67 -30.52 15.61
C VAL A 519 7.44 -29.02 15.43
N GLU A 520 8.52 -28.29 15.21
CA GLU A 520 8.48 -26.84 15.04
C GLU A 520 7.77 -26.48 13.72
N PRO A 521 7.03 -25.35 13.70
CA PRO A 521 6.48 -24.82 12.47
C PRO A 521 7.57 -24.48 11.45
N GLU A 522 7.37 -24.87 10.20
CA GLU A 522 8.30 -24.58 9.11
C GLU A 522 7.86 -23.32 8.36
N PHE A 523 8.82 -22.43 8.04
CA PHE A 523 8.56 -21.27 7.19
C PHE A 523 7.99 -21.72 5.84
N PHE A 524 6.85 -21.17 5.44
CA PHE A 524 6.20 -21.44 4.16
C PHE A 524 6.35 -20.25 3.20
N CYS A 525 5.91 -19.06 3.60
CA CYS A 525 6.10 -17.87 2.77
C CYS A 525 6.10 -16.56 3.56
N ALA A 526 6.71 -15.52 2.98
CA ALA A 526 6.53 -14.12 3.35
C ALA A 526 5.99 -13.37 2.13
N LEU A 527 4.87 -12.69 2.29
CA LEU A 527 4.16 -11.99 1.22
C LEU A 527 3.67 -10.62 1.71
N GLY A 528 3.60 -9.69 0.81
CA GLY A 528 2.87 -8.46 0.97
C GLY A 528 2.73 -7.73 -0.35
N ALA A 529 2.00 -6.64 -0.34
CA ALA A 529 1.69 -5.92 -1.56
C ALA A 529 1.69 -4.41 -1.34
N SER A 530 1.79 -3.68 -2.44
CA SER A 530 1.42 -2.27 -2.59
C SER A 530 0.14 -2.16 -3.41
N GLY A 531 -0.54 -0.99 -3.38
CA GLY A 531 -1.69 -0.73 -4.25
C GLY A 531 -3.01 -0.41 -3.52
N GLY A 532 -2.93 0.21 -2.35
CA GLY A 532 -4.07 0.72 -1.59
C GLY A 532 -5.07 -0.37 -1.20
N SER A 533 -6.35 -0.13 -1.39
CA SER A 533 -7.43 -1.06 -1.03
C SER A 533 -7.28 -2.47 -1.63
N ARG A 534 -6.49 -2.63 -2.71
CA ARG A 534 -6.23 -3.93 -3.36
C ARG A 534 -5.18 -4.79 -2.66
N ILE A 535 -4.48 -4.27 -1.65
CA ILE A 535 -3.35 -4.96 -0.99
C ILE A 535 -3.75 -6.33 -0.45
N PHE A 536 -4.70 -6.40 0.48
CA PHE A 536 -4.99 -7.68 1.12
C PHE A 536 -5.72 -8.67 0.22
N SER A 537 -6.55 -8.21 -0.75
CA SER A 537 -7.16 -9.12 -1.74
C SER A 537 -6.10 -9.76 -2.65
N ALA A 538 -5.07 -9.00 -3.05
CA ALA A 538 -3.97 -9.52 -3.84
C ALA A 538 -3.14 -10.54 -3.03
N ILE A 539 -2.84 -10.26 -1.76
CA ILE A 539 -2.12 -11.17 -0.87
C ILE A 539 -2.89 -12.48 -0.69
N ILE A 540 -4.19 -12.42 -0.36
CA ILE A 540 -5.03 -13.61 -0.20
C ILE A 540 -5.08 -14.42 -1.50
N GLY A 541 -5.35 -13.77 -2.64
CA GLY A 541 -5.41 -14.44 -3.95
C GLY A 541 -4.10 -15.13 -4.32
N THR A 542 -2.94 -14.53 -4.00
CA THR A 542 -1.63 -15.14 -4.22
C THR A 542 -1.38 -16.30 -3.25
N LEU A 543 -1.72 -16.14 -1.97
CA LEU A 543 -1.60 -17.22 -0.98
C LEU A 543 -2.44 -18.43 -1.38
N LEU A 544 -3.71 -18.24 -1.79
CA LEU A 544 -4.56 -19.33 -2.27
C LEU A 544 -3.94 -20.05 -3.48
N LYS A 545 -3.33 -19.33 -4.42
CA LYS A 545 -2.65 -19.93 -5.57
C LYS A 545 -1.43 -20.76 -5.17
N LEU A 546 -0.63 -20.30 -4.19
CA LEU A 546 0.44 -21.11 -3.62
C LEU A 546 -0.10 -22.40 -2.98
N LEU A 547 -1.22 -22.32 -2.26
CA LEU A 547 -1.89 -23.48 -1.64
C LEU A 547 -2.48 -24.43 -2.70
N TRP A 548 -2.84 -23.94 -3.89
CA TRP A 548 -3.22 -24.75 -5.05
C TRP A 548 -2.00 -25.35 -5.81
N GLY A 549 -0.79 -25.14 -5.32
CA GLY A 549 0.43 -25.70 -5.90
C GLY A 549 1.03 -24.90 -7.06
N TYR A 550 0.60 -23.66 -7.28
CA TYR A 550 1.30 -22.74 -8.19
C TYR A 550 2.69 -22.44 -7.64
N ASP A 551 3.70 -22.31 -8.49
CA ASP A 551 4.93 -21.66 -8.02
C ASP A 551 4.71 -20.17 -7.77
N LEU A 552 5.63 -19.55 -7.02
CA LEU A 552 5.49 -18.18 -6.57
C LEU A 552 5.34 -17.17 -7.73
N SER A 553 6.12 -17.35 -8.81
CA SER A 553 6.05 -16.42 -9.95
C SER A 553 4.70 -16.54 -10.67
N HIS A 554 4.21 -17.75 -10.91
CA HIS A 554 2.87 -17.96 -11.45
C HIS A 554 1.78 -17.37 -10.51
N ALA A 555 1.90 -17.61 -9.21
CA ALA A 555 0.93 -17.10 -8.24
C ALA A 555 0.84 -15.56 -8.23
N ILE A 556 1.98 -14.87 -8.43
CA ILE A 556 2.08 -13.41 -8.48
C ILE A 556 1.60 -12.86 -9.82
N GLU A 557 2.03 -13.47 -10.95
CA GLU A 557 1.78 -12.94 -12.29
C GLU A 557 0.38 -13.28 -12.84
N ASP A 558 -0.27 -14.34 -12.34
CA ASP A 558 -1.60 -14.73 -12.78
C ASP A 558 -2.62 -13.58 -12.60
N PRO A 559 -3.50 -13.36 -13.57
CA PRO A 559 -4.50 -12.29 -13.50
C PRO A 559 -5.29 -12.31 -12.20
N ARG A 560 -5.60 -11.12 -11.67
CA ARG A 560 -6.24 -10.95 -10.37
C ARG A 560 -7.63 -10.37 -10.49
N LEU A 561 -8.44 -10.66 -9.48
CA LEU A 561 -9.69 -9.97 -9.22
C LEU A 561 -9.61 -9.21 -7.89
N HIS A 562 -10.45 -8.19 -7.77
CA HIS A 562 -10.61 -7.41 -6.55
C HIS A 562 -12.06 -6.98 -6.37
N HIS A 563 -12.53 -6.99 -5.13
CA HIS A 563 -13.81 -6.39 -4.73
C HIS A 563 -13.61 -5.69 -3.38
N GLN A 564 -14.08 -4.46 -3.27
CA GLN A 564 -13.96 -3.66 -2.04
C GLN A 564 -15.31 -3.26 -1.44
N LEU A 565 -16.37 -4.01 -1.74
CA LEU A 565 -17.77 -3.83 -1.36
C LEU A 565 -18.42 -2.62 -2.04
N LEU A 566 -17.78 -1.46 -2.03
CA LEU A 566 -18.26 -0.24 -2.66
C LEU A 566 -17.13 0.40 -3.51
N PRO A 567 -17.41 0.75 -4.77
CA PRO A 567 -18.62 0.40 -5.53
C PRO A 567 -18.84 -1.12 -5.59
N ASN A 568 -20.11 -1.57 -5.79
CA ASN A 568 -20.45 -3.01 -5.84
C ASN A 568 -20.05 -3.61 -7.19
N GLU A 569 -18.74 -3.68 -7.44
CA GLU A 569 -18.12 -4.13 -8.69
C GLU A 569 -16.94 -5.07 -8.41
N VAL A 570 -16.83 -6.12 -9.20
CA VAL A 570 -15.62 -6.96 -9.23
C VAL A 570 -14.69 -6.40 -10.31
N TYR A 571 -13.57 -5.84 -9.89
CA TYR A 571 -12.50 -5.43 -10.80
C TYR A 571 -11.67 -6.65 -11.18
N VAL A 572 -11.52 -6.88 -12.47
CA VAL A 572 -10.84 -8.06 -12.99
C VAL A 572 -9.82 -7.64 -14.03
N GLU A 573 -8.58 -8.11 -13.90
CA GLU A 573 -7.53 -7.85 -14.88
C GLU A 573 -7.83 -8.50 -16.23
N THR A 574 -7.48 -7.80 -17.31
CA THR A 574 -7.51 -8.38 -18.66
C THR A 574 -6.71 -9.69 -18.68
N SER A 575 -7.17 -10.67 -19.45
CA SER A 575 -6.63 -12.04 -19.49
C SER A 575 -7.11 -12.97 -18.37
N TYR A 576 -8.05 -12.55 -17.53
CA TYR A 576 -8.69 -13.48 -16.60
C TYR A 576 -9.48 -14.55 -17.35
N ARG A 577 -9.57 -15.76 -16.82
CA ARG A 577 -10.25 -16.90 -17.43
C ARG A 577 -11.73 -16.61 -17.71
N SER A 578 -12.16 -16.80 -18.95
CA SER A 578 -13.54 -16.51 -19.38
C SER A 578 -14.59 -17.36 -18.66
N ASP A 579 -14.31 -18.66 -18.41
CA ASP A 579 -15.21 -19.56 -17.69
C ASP A 579 -15.47 -19.09 -16.24
N PHE A 580 -14.48 -18.47 -15.59
CA PHE A 580 -14.62 -17.89 -14.26
C PHE A 580 -15.46 -16.60 -14.31
N LEU A 581 -15.22 -15.74 -15.33
CA LEU A 581 -16.00 -14.53 -15.52
C LEU A 581 -17.48 -14.83 -15.80
N ASP A 582 -17.76 -15.81 -16.64
CA ASP A 582 -19.13 -16.21 -16.98
C ASP A 582 -19.87 -16.77 -15.76
N SER A 583 -19.17 -17.55 -14.94
CA SER A 583 -19.72 -18.04 -13.66
C SER A 583 -20.01 -16.89 -12.69
N LEU A 584 -19.10 -15.92 -12.54
CA LEU A 584 -19.33 -14.76 -11.68
C LEU A 584 -20.54 -13.94 -12.17
N LYS A 585 -20.63 -13.67 -13.48
CA LYS A 585 -21.78 -12.97 -14.07
C LYS A 585 -23.10 -13.72 -13.86
N SER A 586 -23.11 -15.05 -14.05
CA SER A 586 -24.31 -15.87 -13.84
C SER A 586 -24.83 -15.84 -12.40
N LYS A 587 -23.95 -15.55 -11.44
CA LYS A 587 -24.27 -15.35 -10.00
C LYS A 587 -24.61 -13.90 -9.65
N GLY A 588 -24.67 -13.01 -10.64
CA GLY A 588 -25.08 -11.61 -10.49
C GLY A 588 -23.97 -10.64 -10.12
N HIS A 589 -22.68 -11.04 -10.19
CA HIS A 589 -21.59 -10.11 -10.01
C HIS A 589 -21.48 -9.12 -11.17
N ASN A 590 -21.34 -7.84 -10.86
CA ASN A 590 -21.01 -6.81 -11.84
C ASN A 590 -19.49 -6.81 -12.08
N ILE A 591 -19.07 -7.05 -13.33
CA ILE A 591 -17.65 -7.21 -13.68
C ILE A 591 -17.15 -5.97 -14.41
N THR A 592 -16.11 -5.36 -13.90
CA THR A 592 -15.37 -4.27 -14.55
C THR A 592 -13.96 -4.76 -14.91
N MET A 593 -13.69 -4.81 -16.23
CA MET A 593 -12.36 -5.19 -16.72
C MET A 593 -11.39 -4.02 -16.56
N ILE A 594 -10.22 -4.31 -16.00
CA ILE A 594 -9.15 -3.32 -15.84
C ILE A 594 -7.88 -3.79 -16.55
N ASP A 595 -7.13 -2.85 -17.10
CA ASP A 595 -5.81 -3.14 -17.63
C ASP A 595 -4.87 -3.55 -16.47
N ILE A 596 -4.03 -4.56 -16.72
CA ILE A 596 -3.06 -5.11 -15.76
C ILE A 596 -2.12 -4.02 -15.19
N PHE A 597 -1.87 -2.96 -15.96
CA PHE A 597 -1.07 -1.81 -15.54
C PHE A 597 -1.89 -0.68 -14.91
N TYR A 598 -3.23 -0.80 -14.89
CA TYR A 598 -4.14 0.13 -14.23
C TYR A 598 -4.67 -0.49 -12.92
N GLY A 599 -4.65 0.26 -11.84
CA GLY A 599 -5.19 -0.20 -10.56
C GLY A 599 -4.29 -1.21 -9.84
N LYS A 600 -3.02 -0.95 -9.82
CA LYS A 600 -1.91 -1.83 -9.48
C LYS A 600 -1.88 -2.23 -8.01
N ALA A 601 -2.17 -3.49 -7.70
CA ALA A 601 -1.50 -4.13 -6.59
C ALA A 601 -0.22 -4.79 -7.11
N ALA A 602 0.90 -4.57 -6.46
CA ALA A 602 2.15 -5.25 -6.79
C ALA A 602 2.63 -6.06 -5.58
N ILE A 603 2.89 -7.35 -5.80
CA ILE A 603 3.26 -8.30 -4.75
C ILE A 603 4.74 -8.62 -4.86
N HIS A 604 5.42 -8.67 -3.71
CA HIS A 604 6.77 -9.17 -3.60
C HIS A 604 6.80 -10.24 -2.51
N GLY A 605 7.36 -11.39 -2.83
CA GLY A 605 7.26 -12.51 -1.90
C GLY A 605 8.40 -13.49 -1.99
N ILE A 606 8.49 -14.31 -0.93
CA ILE A 606 9.41 -15.42 -0.81
C ILE A 606 8.61 -16.64 -0.38
N HIS A 607 8.87 -17.77 -1.01
CA HIS A 607 8.24 -19.05 -0.74
C HIS A 607 9.28 -20.15 -0.56
N LYS A 608 9.09 -21.00 0.43
CA LYS A 608 9.85 -22.25 0.61
C LYS A 608 8.95 -23.43 0.30
N ARG A 609 9.35 -24.28 -0.64
CA ARG A 609 8.66 -25.56 -0.86
C ARG A 609 9.02 -26.51 0.27
N LEU A 610 8.00 -27.11 0.89
CA LEU A 610 8.15 -27.98 2.07
C LEU A 610 9.05 -29.20 1.81
N SER A 611 9.21 -29.62 0.54
CA SER A 611 10.06 -30.75 0.14
C SER A 611 11.50 -30.37 -0.24
N GLU A 612 11.82 -29.06 -0.24
CA GLU A 612 13.08 -28.53 -0.76
C GLU A 612 13.73 -27.60 0.28
N ASP A 613 15.06 -27.72 0.42
CA ASP A 613 15.83 -26.76 1.21
C ASP A 613 16.27 -25.56 0.34
N THR A 614 15.27 -24.96 -0.31
CA THR A 614 15.49 -23.87 -1.27
C THR A 614 14.40 -22.82 -1.11
N LEU A 615 14.82 -21.59 -0.99
CA LEU A 615 13.94 -20.42 -0.99
C LEU A 615 13.76 -19.92 -2.42
N PHE A 616 12.54 -19.57 -2.78
CA PHE A 616 12.17 -18.97 -4.06
C PHE A 616 11.68 -17.55 -3.85
N GLY A 617 12.22 -16.59 -4.59
CA GLY A 617 11.80 -15.18 -4.56
C GLY A 617 11.16 -14.76 -5.87
N SER A 618 10.10 -13.96 -5.79
CA SER A 618 9.49 -13.34 -6.95
C SER A 618 8.96 -11.95 -6.63
N SER A 619 9.05 -11.07 -7.62
CA SER A 619 8.55 -9.70 -7.56
C SER A 619 7.66 -9.42 -8.77
N ASP A 620 6.62 -8.64 -8.54
CA ASP A 620 5.56 -8.37 -9.51
C ASP A 620 6.04 -7.51 -10.68
N SER A 621 5.83 -7.99 -11.89
CA SER A 621 6.16 -7.26 -13.12
C SER A 621 5.32 -6.00 -13.32
N ARG A 622 4.13 -5.95 -12.71
CA ARG A 622 3.22 -4.79 -12.79
C ARG A 622 3.86 -3.49 -12.28
N LYS A 623 4.85 -3.61 -11.39
CA LYS A 623 5.61 -2.47 -10.85
C LYS A 623 7.11 -2.59 -11.12
N HIS A 624 7.48 -3.41 -12.13
CA HIS A 624 8.86 -3.66 -12.56
C HIS A 624 9.76 -4.25 -11.47
N GLY A 625 9.17 -4.96 -10.50
CA GLY A 625 9.90 -5.58 -9.40
C GLY A 625 10.84 -6.69 -9.87
N VAL A 626 12.01 -6.79 -9.26
CA VAL A 626 13.00 -7.83 -9.54
C VAL A 626 13.58 -8.33 -8.21
N PRO A 627 13.46 -9.64 -7.92
CA PRO A 627 14.05 -10.24 -6.73
C PRO A 627 15.53 -10.57 -6.96
N ASP A 628 16.26 -10.84 -5.86
CA ASP A 628 17.64 -11.37 -5.90
C ASP A 628 17.83 -12.46 -4.83
N ALA A 629 18.81 -13.36 -5.02
CA ALA A 629 19.04 -14.52 -4.17
C ALA A 629 20.51 -15.00 -4.22
N TYR A 630 20.94 -15.79 -3.19
CA TYR A 630 22.27 -16.41 -3.19
C TYR A 630 22.32 -17.72 -2.40
#